data_9a1f5747d9a8bb1c13fc8821e6726cda
#
_entry.id   9a1f5747d9a8bb1c13fc8821e6726cda
#
_cell.length_a   1.000
_cell.length_b   1.000
_cell.length_c   1.000
_cell.angle_alpha   90.00
_cell.angle_beta   90.00
_cell.angle_gamma   90.00
#
_symmetry.space_group_name_H-M   'P 1'
#
loop_
_entity.id
_entity.type
_entity.pdbx_description
1 polymer ?
#
loop_
_entity_poly.entity_id
_entity_poly.type
_entity_poly.pdbx_seq_one_letter_code
_entity_poly.pdbx_strand_id
1 'polypeptide(L)'
;MEDERIIELFFARSEQAIKELDSKYGKVCYSISYNILNNNLDAEECVNDAYLGTWNAIPPQRPNPLFAFVCKIVRNISIMRHRTNTAVKRNSSYDIAMSEIEHWIAAPETVEGTLEAKSLARIIERFLDTLTEENRVIFMRRYWCSDSYADISTLTGDYSGAL
;
A
#
# COMPACT_ATOMS: atom_id res chain seq x y z
N MET A 1 -2.12 -18.86 11.35
CA MET A 1 -1.04 -18.69 12.36
C MET A 1 -1.07 -17.26 12.88
N GLU A 2 -0.71 -17.01 14.14
CA GLU A 2 -0.62 -15.66 14.70
C GLU A 2 0.57 -14.89 14.12
N ASP A 3 0.45 -13.57 14.00
CA ASP A 3 1.46 -12.71 13.38
C ASP A 3 2.84 -12.81 14.05
N GLU A 4 2.84 -12.86 15.38
CA GLU A 4 4.08 -13.02 16.14
C GLU A 4 4.83 -14.30 15.79
N ARG A 5 4.09 -15.38 15.57
CA ARG A 5 4.70 -16.66 15.17
C ARG A 5 5.31 -16.59 13.78
N ILE A 6 4.66 -15.87 12.85
CA ILE A 6 5.21 -15.64 11.51
C ILE A 6 6.47 -14.79 11.62
N ILE A 7 6.47 -13.74 12.44
CA ILE A 7 7.66 -12.90 12.68
C ILE A 7 8.83 -13.72 13.23
N GLU A 8 8.56 -14.61 14.20
CA GLU A 8 9.62 -15.51 14.75
C GLU A 8 10.22 -16.44 13.67
N LEU A 9 9.41 -16.92 12.73
CA LEU A 9 9.89 -17.69 11.60
C LEU A 9 10.80 -16.86 10.68
N PHE A 10 10.52 -15.58 10.47
CA PHE A 10 11.41 -14.66 9.75
C PHE A 10 12.74 -14.45 10.50
N PHE A 11 12.67 -14.28 11.82
CA PHE A 11 13.89 -14.17 12.65
C PHE A 11 14.73 -15.43 12.61
N ALA A 12 14.11 -16.60 12.56
CA ALA A 12 14.77 -17.89 12.40
C ALA A 12 15.27 -18.14 10.96
N ARG A 13 15.04 -17.21 10.02
CA ARG A 13 15.34 -17.39 8.59
C ARG A 13 14.77 -18.68 8.00
N SER A 14 13.57 -19.05 8.45
CA SER A 14 12.84 -20.21 7.95
C SER A 14 12.01 -19.84 6.74
N GLU A 15 12.16 -20.56 5.63
CA GLU A 15 11.33 -20.38 4.43
C GLU A 15 9.83 -20.59 4.71
N GLN A 16 9.52 -21.29 5.80
CA GLN A 16 8.13 -21.45 6.24
C GLN A 16 7.45 -20.12 6.53
N ALA A 17 8.21 -19.07 6.91
CA ALA A 17 7.70 -17.72 7.14
C ALA A 17 6.95 -17.16 5.92
N ILE A 18 7.52 -17.34 4.72
CA ILE A 18 6.92 -16.87 3.46
C ILE A 18 5.65 -17.65 3.16
N LYS A 19 5.66 -18.96 3.35
CA LYS A 19 4.48 -19.82 3.13
C LYS A 19 3.31 -19.44 4.06
N GLU A 20 3.60 -19.19 5.31
CA GLU A 20 2.59 -18.79 6.30
C GLU A 20 2.08 -17.37 6.02
N LEU A 21 2.97 -16.47 5.60
CA LEU A 21 2.61 -15.11 5.20
C LEU A 21 1.67 -15.13 3.99
N ASP A 22 2.03 -15.90 2.96
CA ASP A 22 1.22 -16.06 1.76
C ASP A 22 -0.14 -16.70 2.06
N SER A 23 -0.16 -17.79 2.84
CA SER A 23 -1.40 -18.44 3.26
C SER A 23 -2.35 -17.49 3.99
N LYS A 24 -1.80 -16.57 4.82
CA LYS A 24 -2.59 -15.65 5.63
C LYS A 24 -3.02 -14.40 4.88
N TYR A 25 -2.12 -13.79 4.13
CA TYR A 25 -2.30 -12.47 3.54
C TYR A 25 -2.19 -12.41 2.01
N GLY A 26 -1.83 -13.50 1.35
CA GLY A 26 -1.54 -13.54 -0.08
C GLY A 26 -2.68 -13.02 -0.95
N LYS A 27 -3.93 -13.40 -0.64
CA LYS A 27 -5.11 -12.93 -1.38
C LYS A 27 -5.27 -11.40 -1.30
N VAL A 28 -5.04 -10.82 -0.14
CA VAL A 28 -5.15 -9.38 0.06
C VAL A 28 -3.98 -8.66 -0.62
N CYS A 29 -2.77 -9.17 -0.48
CA CYS A 29 -1.59 -8.65 -1.17
C CYS A 29 -1.77 -8.63 -2.69
N TYR A 30 -2.26 -9.73 -3.24
CA TYR A 30 -2.56 -9.82 -4.67
C TYR A 30 -3.65 -8.83 -5.08
N SER A 31 -4.74 -8.71 -4.32
CA SER A 31 -5.83 -7.77 -4.61
C SER A 31 -5.33 -6.32 -4.62
N ILE A 32 -4.49 -5.93 -3.65
CA ILE A 32 -3.88 -4.59 -3.61
C ILE A 32 -3.06 -4.34 -4.88
N SER A 33 -2.18 -5.27 -5.22
CA SER A 33 -1.31 -5.13 -6.39
C SER A 33 -2.10 -5.08 -7.70
N TYR A 34 -3.07 -6.00 -7.85
CA TYR A 34 -3.92 -6.08 -9.04
C TYR A 34 -4.76 -4.80 -9.25
N ASN A 35 -5.32 -4.24 -8.18
CA ASN A 35 -6.11 -3.00 -8.25
C ASN A 35 -5.28 -1.80 -8.74
N ILE A 36 -3.98 -1.81 -8.46
CA ILE A 36 -3.05 -0.76 -8.93
C ILE A 36 -2.61 -0.98 -10.37
N LEU A 37 -2.28 -2.24 -10.72
CA LEU A 37 -1.60 -2.57 -11.97
C LEU A 37 -2.55 -3.01 -13.08
N ASN A 38 -3.72 -3.55 -12.72
CA ASN A 38 -4.69 -4.16 -13.63
C ASN A 38 -4.05 -5.18 -14.59
N ASN A 39 -3.06 -5.92 -14.09
CA ASN A 39 -2.32 -6.94 -14.82
C ASN A 39 -1.95 -8.08 -13.86
N ASN A 40 -2.34 -9.31 -14.19
CA ASN A 40 -2.15 -10.48 -13.32
C ASN A 40 -0.67 -10.79 -13.10
N LEU A 41 0.12 -10.80 -14.18
CA LEU A 41 1.55 -11.16 -14.12
C LEU A 41 2.34 -10.13 -13.30
N ASP A 42 2.13 -8.85 -13.56
CA ASP A 42 2.76 -7.77 -12.80
C ASP A 42 2.33 -7.81 -11.32
N ALA A 43 1.06 -8.14 -11.05
CA ALA A 43 0.57 -8.24 -9.68
C ALA A 43 1.22 -9.39 -8.91
N GLU A 44 1.34 -10.57 -9.51
CA GLU A 44 2.02 -11.72 -8.92
C GLU A 44 3.51 -11.43 -8.67
N GLU A 45 4.19 -10.83 -9.63
CA GLU A 45 5.60 -10.43 -9.50
C GLU A 45 5.79 -9.45 -8.34
N CYS A 46 4.96 -8.40 -8.24
CA CYS A 46 5.04 -7.43 -7.16
C CYS A 46 4.76 -8.04 -5.78
N VAL A 47 3.87 -9.03 -5.69
CA VAL A 47 3.63 -9.75 -4.43
C VAL A 47 4.86 -10.57 -4.03
N ASN A 48 5.48 -11.28 -4.98
CA ASN A 48 6.72 -12.02 -4.73
C ASN A 48 7.87 -11.11 -4.29
N ASP A 49 8.02 -9.96 -4.96
CA ASP A 49 9.01 -8.94 -4.58
C ASP A 49 8.74 -8.39 -3.18
N ALA A 50 7.47 -8.24 -2.80
CA ALA A 50 7.09 -7.80 -1.46
C ALA A 50 7.43 -8.84 -0.38
N TYR A 51 7.31 -10.13 -0.68
CA TYR A 51 7.76 -11.18 0.23
C TYR A 51 9.26 -11.15 0.43
N LEU A 52 10.03 -10.95 -0.65
CA LEU A 52 11.47 -10.75 -0.56
C LEU A 52 11.81 -9.47 0.22
N GLY A 53 11.08 -8.38 -0.01
CA GLY A 53 11.24 -7.14 0.76
C GLY A 53 10.98 -7.35 2.25
N THR A 54 9.93 -8.10 2.59
CA THR A 54 9.60 -8.46 3.97
C THR A 54 10.68 -9.34 4.58
N TRP A 55 11.18 -10.33 3.85
CA TRP A 55 12.27 -11.19 4.27
C TRP A 55 13.55 -10.41 4.60
N ASN A 56 13.87 -9.42 3.79
CA ASN A 56 15.05 -8.59 3.99
C ASN A 56 14.90 -7.60 5.15
N ALA A 57 13.67 -7.16 5.42
CA ALA A 57 13.37 -6.19 6.49
C ALA A 57 13.25 -6.84 7.87
N ILE A 58 12.85 -8.11 7.96
CA ILE A 58 12.70 -8.88 9.19
C ILE A 58 13.75 -10.01 9.22
N PRO A 59 14.71 -10.03 10.15
CA PRO A 59 15.09 -8.99 11.09
C PRO A 59 15.83 -7.82 10.42
N PRO A 60 16.07 -6.69 11.09
CA PRO A 60 15.87 -6.45 12.53
C PRO A 60 14.48 -5.93 12.92
N GLN A 61 13.65 -5.56 11.95
CA GLN A 61 12.35 -4.97 12.25
C GLN A 61 11.40 -6.00 12.87
N ARG A 62 10.58 -5.53 13.84
CA ARG A 62 9.45 -6.30 14.41
C ARG A 62 8.16 -5.52 14.20
N PRO A 63 7.57 -5.63 13.00
CA PRO A 63 6.37 -4.85 12.68
C PRO A 63 5.14 -5.30 13.51
N ASN A 64 4.39 -4.33 13.99
CA ASN A 64 3.12 -4.55 14.65
C ASN A 64 2.14 -3.44 14.25
N PRO A 65 1.09 -3.76 13.48
CA PRO A 65 0.72 -5.09 12.97
C PRO A 65 1.53 -5.52 11.73
N LEU A 66 1.81 -6.82 11.62
CA LEU A 66 2.50 -7.40 10.46
C LEU A 66 1.72 -7.17 9.16
N PHE A 67 0.39 -7.27 9.21
CA PHE A 67 -0.50 -7.03 8.08
C PHE A 67 -0.25 -5.67 7.42
N ALA A 68 -0.30 -4.59 8.20
CA ALA A 68 -0.10 -3.23 7.67
C ALA A 68 1.30 -3.03 7.07
N PHE A 69 2.31 -3.65 7.68
CA PHE A 69 3.68 -3.61 7.18
C PHE A 69 3.81 -4.25 5.80
N VAL A 70 3.27 -5.45 5.63
CA VAL A 70 3.31 -6.18 4.36
C VAL A 70 2.50 -5.46 3.29
N CYS A 71 1.27 -5.01 3.60
CA CYS A 71 0.43 -4.26 2.68
C CYS A 71 1.12 -2.98 2.18
N LYS A 72 1.84 -2.27 3.07
CA LYS A 72 2.62 -1.09 2.69
C LYS A 72 3.72 -1.43 1.68
N ILE A 73 4.45 -2.53 1.89
CA ILE A 73 5.50 -2.97 0.96
C ILE A 73 4.90 -3.31 -0.40
N VAL A 74 3.82 -4.10 -0.43
CA VAL A 74 3.13 -4.48 -1.67
C VAL A 74 2.67 -3.25 -2.44
N ARG A 75 2.00 -2.30 -1.76
CA ARG A 75 1.53 -1.06 -2.40
C ARG A 75 2.68 -0.25 -2.99
N ASN A 76 3.75 -0.05 -2.24
CA ASN A 76 4.89 0.73 -2.69
C ASN A 76 5.53 0.12 -3.94
N ILE A 77 5.73 -1.20 -3.96
CA ILE A 77 6.27 -1.90 -5.13
C ILE A 77 5.33 -1.79 -6.32
N SER A 78 4.03 -2.00 -6.11
CA SER A 78 3.01 -1.91 -7.17
C SER A 78 2.92 -0.50 -7.76
N ILE A 79 2.97 0.54 -6.93
CA ILE A 79 2.99 1.94 -7.38
C ILE A 79 4.26 2.24 -8.17
N MET A 80 5.41 1.76 -7.73
CA MET A 80 6.66 1.90 -8.48
C MET A 80 6.59 1.21 -9.85
N ARG A 81 6.07 -0.01 -9.90
CA ARG A 81 5.85 -0.76 -11.15
C ARG A 81 4.88 0.00 -12.07
N HIS A 82 3.78 0.50 -11.53
CA HIS A 82 2.82 1.29 -12.30
C HIS A 82 3.47 2.54 -12.91
N ARG A 83 4.26 3.27 -12.13
CA ARG A 83 5.02 4.45 -12.63
C ARG A 83 5.97 4.07 -13.75
N THR A 84 6.66 2.94 -13.65
CA THR A 84 7.56 2.44 -14.70
C THR A 84 6.77 2.09 -15.97
N ASN A 85 5.64 1.38 -15.82
CA ASN A 85 4.81 0.96 -16.95
C ASN A 85 4.10 2.13 -17.64
N THR A 86 3.85 3.22 -16.90
CA THR A 86 3.11 4.40 -17.37
C THR A 86 4.01 5.64 -17.56
N ALA A 87 5.31 5.46 -17.68
CA ALA A 87 6.30 6.54 -17.80
C ALA A 87 5.99 7.55 -18.94
N VAL A 88 5.12 7.19 -19.89
CA VAL A 88 4.64 8.03 -20.99
C VAL A 88 3.35 8.78 -20.64
N LYS A 89 2.58 8.37 -19.62
CA LYS A 89 1.34 9.02 -19.18
C LYS A 89 1.52 9.57 -17.78
N ARG A 90 1.34 10.88 -17.61
CA ARG A 90 1.38 11.60 -16.33
C ARG A 90 0.15 11.27 -15.42
N ASN A 91 -0.12 9.99 -15.17
CA ASN A 91 -1.07 9.65 -14.13
C ASN A 91 -0.36 9.78 -12.78
N SER A 92 -0.84 10.70 -11.96
CA SER A 92 -0.26 10.96 -10.66
C SER A 92 -0.53 9.77 -9.72
N SER A 93 0.40 9.51 -8.80
CA SER A 93 0.19 8.55 -7.71
C SER A 93 -1.07 8.87 -6.88
N TYR A 94 -1.55 10.11 -6.94
CA TYR A 94 -2.79 10.58 -6.37
C TYR A 94 -4.01 9.89 -7.00
N ASP A 95 -4.09 9.82 -8.34
CA ASP A 95 -5.21 9.19 -9.04
C ASP A 95 -5.31 7.71 -8.73
N ILE A 96 -4.16 7.02 -8.59
CA ILE A 96 -4.11 5.62 -8.18
C ILE A 96 -4.65 5.47 -6.75
N ALA A 97 -4.18 6.32 -5.84
CA ALA A 97 -4.60 6.27 -4.45
C ALA A 97 -6.08 6.59 -4.28
N MET A 98 -6.61 7.55 -5.04
CA MET A 98 -8.05 7.85 -5.04
C MET A 98 -8.86 6.68 -5.60
N SER A 99 -8.40 6.04 -6.67
CA SER A 99 -9.05 4.84 -7.22
C SER A 99 -9.06 3.68 -6.22
N GLU A 100 -7.99 3.48 -5.45
CA GLU A 100 -7.97 2.48 -4.36
C GLU A 100 -9.04 2.79 -3.29
N ILE A 101 -9.12 4.04 -2.84
CA ILE A 101 -10.13 4.46 -1.84
C ILE A 101 -11.53 4.23 -2.37
N GLU A 102 -11.82 4.64 -3.60
CA GLU A 102 -13.12 4.43 -4.25
C GLU A 102 -13.47 2.94 -4.34
N HIS A 103 -12.50 2.10 -4.67
CA HIS A 103 -12.69 0.65 -4.72
C HIS A 103 -13.05 0.06 -3.35
N TRP A 104 -12.41 0.53 -2.28
CA TRP A 104 -12.72 0.10 -0.92
C TRP A 104 -14.12 0.56 -0.46
N ILE A 105 -14.54 1.75 -0.89
CA ILE A 105 -15.89 2.27 -0.60
C ILE A 105 -16.95 1.51 -1.39
N ALA A 106 -16.66 1.10 -2.63
CA ALA A 106 -17.58 0.42 -3.53
C ALA A 106 -17.64 -1.10 -3.36
N ALA A 107 -16.74 -1.72 -2.59
CA ALA A 107 -16.69 -3.17 -2.42
C ALA A 107 -17.99 -3.72 -1.83
N PRO A 108 -18.58 -4.76 -2.46
CA PRO A 108 -19.81 -5.37 -1.96
C PRO A 108 -19.59 -6.06 -0.62
N GLU A 109 -20.63 -6.06 0.20
CA GLU A 109 -20.62 -6.54 1.58
C GLU A 109 -20.24 -8.00 1.70
N THR A 110 -19.13 -8.28 2.32
CA THR A 110 -18.89 -9.55 3.00
C THR A 110 -18.51 -9.27 4.45
N VAL A 111 -19.55 -9.49 5.29
CA VAL A 111 -19.56 -9.78 6.72
C VAL A 111 -18.51 -9.12 7.64
N GLU A 112 -19.02 -8.37 8.61
CA GLU A 112 -18.45 -7.87 9.90
C GLU A 112 -17.15 -7.02 9.88
N GLY A 113 -16.12 -7.33 9.08
CA GLY A 113 -14.92 -6.48 8.96
C GLY A 113 -15.08 -5.28 8.01
N THR A 114 -16.11 -5.27 7.18
CA THR A 114 -16.32 -4.27 6.13
C THR A 114 -17.02 -3.00 6.61
N LEU A 115 -17.81 -3.08 7.69
CA LEU A 115 -18.49 -1.90 8.26
C LEU A 115 -17.49 -0.90 8.84
N GLU A 116 -16.47 -1.41 9.56
CA GLU A 116 -15.41 -0.56 10.12
C GLU A 116 -14.52 0.01 9.03
N ALA A 117 -14.16 -0.79 8.01
CA ALA A 117 -13.36 -0.34 6.88
C ALA A 117 -14.09 0.72 6.03
N LYS A 118 -15.39 0.52 5.75
CA LYS A 118 -16.22 1.50 5.04
C LYS A 118 -16.42 2.78 5.86
N SER A 119 -16.58 2.63 7.17
CA SER A 119 -16.70 3.78 8.07
C SER A 119 -15.42 4.60 8.09
N LEU A 120 -14.26 3.93 8.17
CA LEU A 120 -12.94 4.56 8.10
C LEU A 120 -12.70 5.24 6.73
N ALA A 121 -13.03 4.57 5.64
CA ALA A 121 -12.90 5.13 4.30
C ALA A 121 -13.71 6.41 4.15
N ARG A 122 -14.97 6.45 4.63
CA ARG A 122 -15.81 7.66 4.63
C ARG A 122 -15.23 8.80 5.50
N ILE A 123 -14.61 8.45 6.64
CA ILE A 123 -13.96 9.44 7.50
C ILE A 123 -12.76 10.04 6.77
N ILE A 124 -11.95 9.22 6.12
CA ILE A 124 -10.80 9.66 5.32
C ILE A 124 -11.26 10.55 4.16
N GLU A 125 -12.29 10.13 3.42
CA GLU A 125 -12.87 10.91 2.33
C GLU A 125 -13.32 12.30 2.80
N ARG A 126 -14.11 12.37 3.87
CA ARG A 126 -14.55 13.63 4.46
C ARG A 126 -13.37 14.51 4.90
N PHE A 127 -12.37 13.91 5.51
CA PHE A 127 -11.16 14.64 5.90
C PHE A 127 -10.45 15.20 4.67
N LEU A 128 -10.26 14.42 3.62
CA LEU A 128 -9.64 14.86 2.37
C LEU A 128 -10.42 16.01 1.71
N ASP A 129 -11.75 15.99 1.79
CA ASP A 129 -12.60 17.05 1.26
C ASP A 129 -12.45 18.37 2.02
N THR A 130 -11.98 18.34 3.25
CA THR A 130 -11.68 19.58 4.02
C THR A 130 -10.36 20.23 3.61
N LEU A 131 -9.49 19.50 2.91
CA LEU A 131 -8.19 20.00 2.48
C LEU A 131 -8.29 20.74 1.14
N THR A 132 -7.41 21.73 0.94
CA THR A 132 -7.19 22.28 -0.41
C THR A 132 -6.69 21.19 -1.34
N GLU A 133 -6.87 21.36 -2.65
CA GLU A 133 -6.39 20.39 -3.65
C GLU A 133 -4.89 20.07 -3.48
N GLU A 134 -4.07 21.09 -3.25
CA GLU A 134 -2.64 20.95 -3.02
C GLU A 134 -2.31 20.14 -1.77
N ASN A 135 -2.94 20.48 -0.64
CA ASN A 135 -2.73 19.78 0.63
C ASN A 135 -3.24 18.34 0.55
N ARG A 136 -4.32 18.09 -0.19
CA ARG A 136 -4.85 16.74 -0.44
C ARG A 136 -3.84 15.90 -1.20
N VAL A 137 -3.23 16.43 -2.26
CA VAL A 137 -2.18 15.76 -3.05
C VAL A 137 -0.97 15.46 -2.18
N ILE A 138 -0.49 16.44 -1.40
CA ILE A 138 0.66 16.25 -0.50
C ILE A 138 0.37 15.17 0.55
N PHE A 139 -0.80 15.23 1.18
CA PHE A 139 -1.23 14.24 2.17
C PHE A 139 -1.28 12.83 1.57
N MET A 140 -1.94 12.66 0.42
CA MET A 140 -2.06 11.37 -0.24
C MET A 140 -0.69 10.82 -0.64
N ARG A 141 0.18 11.66 -1.19
CA ARG A 141 1.53 11.25 -1.55
C ARG A 141 2.36 10.82 -0.34
N ARG A 142 2.27 11.58 0.76
CA ARG A 142 3.05 11.30 1.96
C ARG A 142 2.56 10.05 2.69
N TYR A 143 1.26 9.98 2.95
CA TYR A 143 0.70 8.97 3.85
C TYR A 143 0.16 7.75 3.13
N TRP A 144 -0.35 7.92 1.93
CA TRP A 144 -0.89 6.80 1.15
C TRP A 144 0.14 6.19 0.21
N CYS A 145 0.88 7.00 -0.53
CA CYS A 145 1.92 6.54 -1.46
C CYS A 145 3.30 6.36 -0.81
N SER A 146 3.47 6.79 0.44
CA SER A 146 4.74 6.73 1.19
C SER A 146 5.90 7.47 0.50
N ASP A 147 5.59 8.50 -0.29
CA ASP A 147 6.60 9.33 -0.94
C ASP A 147 7.41 10.09 0.12
N SER A 148 8.69 10.32 -0.16
CA SER A 148 9.50 11.21 0.67
C SER A 148 9.11 12.67 0.41
N TYR A 149 9.39 13.56 1.37
CA TYR A 149 9.17 14.99 1.17
C TYR A 149 9.97 15.54 -0.01
N ALA A 150 11.16 14.98 -0.27
CA ALA A 150 11.97 15.34 -1.43
C ALA A 150 11.28 14.97 -2.75
N ASP A 151 10.70 13.77 -2.83
CA ASP A 151 9.96 13.33 -4.02
C ASP A 151 8.70 14.17 -4.24
N ILE A 152 7.97 14.48 -3.15
CA ILE A 152 6.78 15.33 -3.22
C ILE A 152 7.14 16.72 -3.73
N SER A 153 8.23 17.32 -3.21
CA SER A 153 8.71 18.64 -3.62
C SER A 153 9.07 18.69 -5.11
N THR A 154 9.75 17.66 -5.64
CA THR A 154 10.11 17.61 -7.08
C THR A 154 8.91 17.47 -8.00
N LEU A 155 7.84 16.83 -7.54
CA LEU A 155 6.65 16.55 -8.35
C LEU A 155 5.59 17.65 -8.29
N THR A 156 5.52 18.39 -7.19
CA THR A 156 4.55 19.48 -7.01
C THR A 156 5.08 20.85 -7.41
N GLY A 157 6.38 20.96 -7.78
CA GLY A 157 7.01 22.21 -8.20
C GLY A 157 6.85 23.31 -7.16
N ASP A 158 7.90 23.61 -6.40
CA ASP A 158 8.03 24.80 -5.52
C ASP A 158 6.84 25.19 -4.62
N TYR A 159 6.32 24.24 -3.84
CA TYR A 159 5.55 24.59 -2.64
C TYR A 159 6.45 24.83 -1.42
N SER A 160 7.58 25.48 -1.62
CA SER A 160 8.55 25.78 -0.55
C SER A 160 8.09 26.89 0.42
N GLY A 161 6.82 27.26 0.40
CA GLY A 161 6.26 28.35 1.20
C GLY A 161 5.22 27.97 2.25
N ALA A 162 4.93 26.69 2.49
CA ALA A 162 3.84 26.27 3.38
C ALA A 162 4.25 25.18 4.39
N LEU A 163 5.33 25.42 5.12
CA LEU A 163 5.62 24.72 6.39
C LEU A 163 5.98 25.74 7.46
#